data_d670219e5381e85de2db8dfa6557d34c
#
_entry.id   d670219e5381e85de2db8dfa6557d34c
#
_cell.length_a   1.000
_cell.length_b   1.000
_cell.length_c   1.000
_cell.angle_alpha   90.00
_cell.angle_beta   90.00
_cell.angle_gamma   90.00
#
_symmetry.space_group_name_H-M   'P 1'
#
loop_
_entity.id
_entity.type
_entity.pdbx_description
1 polymer ?
#
loop_
_entity_poly.entity_id
_entity_poly.type
_entity_poly.pdbx_seq_one_letter_code
_entity_poly.pdbx_strand_id
1 'polypeptide(L)'
;MKKFQGIFTVMMTAYDADGGIDRRGMAAMTRYLVDSGVHGLVVLGSNGECPYLTHGLQKAVIDAVVAECQSRIPVIVGINERGTEDAIAMARYARSAGADGALAALHLFYPLDEDAVFAHYEKLCEAVDIPFLYYNFPGNSHLLLTPEQIARIASIPNVVGAKETIFDVDEVRALVDATDDDFSVFTGRCLNLTQTMEVGACGAICPLPNVMPHKAVLLYESLSEGNREIAAPLQADFYTVGPLIAGSPTPHALIKEAMRQLGHDIRVEVKSPLPQLTPQQVSHVHNTLVAAGLLDD
;
A
#
# COMPACT_ATOMS: atom_id res chain seq x y z
N MET A 1 -11.18 -18.72 5.65
CA MET A 1 -9.95 -18.10 6.22
C MET A 1 -9.50 -17.03 5.26
N LYS A 2 -9.24 -15.80 5.74
CA LYS A 2 -8.81 -14.67 4.89
C LYS A 2 -7.53 -15.02 4.12
N LYS A 3 -7.51 -14.65 2.84
CA LYS A 3 -6.36 -14.92 1.95
C LYS A 3 -5.12 -14.10 2.35
N PHE A 4 -5.31 -12.83 2.72
CA PHE A 4 -4.28 -11.91 3.19
C PHE A 4 -4.73 -11.24 4.48
N GLN A 5 -3.79 -11.02 5.42
CA GLN A 5 -4.04 -10.31 6.68
C GLN A 5 -2.72 -9.78 7.27
N GLY A 6 -2.78 -8.78 8.13
CA GLY A 6 -1.61 -8.21 8.79
C GLY A 6 -1.12 -6.91 8.15
N ILE A 7 0.16 -6.62 8.31
CA ILE A 7 0.80 -5.40 7.82
C ILE A 7 1.42 -5.64 6.45
N PHE A 8 0.87 -4.99 5.44
CA PHE A 8 1.37 -4.97 4.07
C PHE A 8 1.98 -3.61 3.78
N THR A 9 3.30 -3.56 3.62
CA THR A 9 4.01 -2.30 3.39
C THR A 9 3.92 -1.88 1.93
N VAL A 10 3.37 -0.68 1.68
CA VAL A 10 3.43 -0.06 0.36
C VAL A 10 4.85 0.48 0.16
N MET A 11 5.64 -0.23 -0.64
CA MET A 11 7.05 0.08 -0.86
C MET A 11 7.22 1.37 -1.65
N MET A 12 8.25 2.14 -1.30
CA MET A 12 8.76 3.23 -2.12
C MET A 12 9.48 2.67 -3.34
N THR A 13 9.56 3.45 -4.42
CA THR A 13 10.37 3.10 -5.60
C THR A 13 11.73 3.77 -5.52
N ALA A 14 12.81 2.97 -5.51
CA ALA A 14 14.18 3.48 -5.55
C ALA A 14 14.63 3.70 -7.00
N TYR A 15 15.24 4.86 -7.26
CA TYR A 15 15.76 5.21 -8.58
C TYR A 15 17.29 5.30 -8.57
N ASP A 16 17.91 4.94 -9.69
CA ASP A 16 19.33 5.19 -9.97
C ASP A 16 19.57 6.64 -10.42
N ALA A 17 20.83 6.98 -10.69
CA ALA A 17 21.22 8.33 -11.10
C ALA A 17 20.65 8.75 -12.46
N ASP A 18 20.34 7.79 -13.32
CA ASP A 18 19.80 8.00 -14.68
C ASP A 18 18.27 7.99 -14.69
N GLY A 19 17.64 7.82 -13.52
CA GLY A 19 16.19 7.75 -13.34
C GLY A 19 15.59 6.39 -13.71
N GLY A 20 16.40 5.37 -13.88
CA GLY A 20 16.00 3.96 -13.94
C GLY A 20 15.63 3.42 -12.55
N ILE A 21 15.29 2.13 -12.49
CA ILE A 21 15.04 1.46 -11.20
C ILE A 21 16.37 1.03 -10.59
N ASP A 22 16.68 1.52 -9.39
CA ASP A 22 17.78 1.02 -8.60
C ASP A 22 17.43 -0.39 -8.05
N ARG A 23 17.80 -1.42 -8.78
CA ARG A 23 17.52 -2.80 -8.41
C ARG A 23 18.20 -3.20 -7.08
N ARG A 24 19.37 -2.62 -6.76
CA ARG A 24 20.07 -2.88 -5.49
C ARG A 24 19.33 -2.23 -4.32
N GLY A 25 18.91 -0.99 -4.48
CA GLY A 25 18.10 -0.28 -3.49
C GLY A 25 16.76 -0.97 -3.26
N MET A 26 16.05 -1.39 -4.33
CA MET A 26 14.80 -2.16 -4.21
C MET A 26 15.03 -3.48 -3.45
N ALA A 27 16.10 -4.22 -3.75
CA ALA A 27 16.44 -5.45 -3.07
C ALA A 27 16.79 -5.22 -1.58
N ALA A 28 17.55 -4.17 -1.27
CA ALA A 28 17.89 -3.82 0.12
C ALA A 28 16.64 -3.47 0.94
N MET A 29 15.73 -2.67 0.38
CA MET A 29 14.45 -2.35 1.02
C MET A 29 13.58 -3.59 1.21
N THR A 30 13.54 -4.49 0.23
CA THR A 30 12.80 -5.76 0.33
C THR A 30 13.32 -6.60 1.50
N ARG A 31 14.64 -6.79 1.60
CA ARG A 31 15.25 -7.52 2.73
C ARG A 31 14.92 -6.86 4.06
N TYR A 32 15.13 -5.56 4.16
CA TYR A 32 14.84 -4.80 5.38
C TYR A 32 13.40 -5.02 5.87
N LEU A 33 12.41 -4.92 4.98
CA LEU A 33 11.01 -5.09 5.35
C LEU A 33 10.68 -6.55 5.71
N VAL A 34 11.16 -7.51 4.91
CA VAL A 34 10.96 -8.94 5.19
C VAL A 34 11.59 -9.35 6.51
N ASP A 35 12.83 -8.93 6.76
CA ASP A 35 13.57 -9.26 7.98
C ASP A 35 12.99 -8.53 9.21
N SER A 36 12.24 -7.44 9.00
CA SER A 36 11.46 -6.75 10.04
C SER A 36 10.14 -7.44 10.37
N GLY A 37 9.77 -8.51 9.69
CA GLY A 37 8.60 -9.33 9.99
C GLY A 37 7.28 -8.81 9.41
N VAL A 38 7.28 -7.88 8.44
CA VAL A 38 6.02 -7.45 7.81
C VAL A 38 5.33 -8.62 7.12
N HIS A 39 4.00 -8.62 7.09
CA HIS A 39 3.19 -9.75 6.61
C HIS A 39 3.08 -9.82 5.09
N GLY A 40 3.44 -8.74 4.39
CA GLY A 40 3.47 -8.69 2.94
C GLY A 40 4.00 -7.36 2.41
N LEU A 41 4.26 -7.34 1.11
CA LEU A 41 4.71 -6.15 0.38
C LEU A 41 3.69 -5.77 -0.68
N VAL A 42 3.51 -4.46 -0.88
CA VAL A 42 2.75 -3.93 -2.00
C VAL A 42 3.68 -3.04 -2.82
N VAL A 43 3.95 -3.44 -4.05
CA VAL A 43 4.71 -2.63 -5.01
C VAL A 43 3.78 -1.92 -5.97
N LEU A 44 4.22 -0.83 -6.58
CA LEU A 44 3.43 -0.06 -7.55
C LEU A 44 2.09 0.47 -6.99
N GLY A 45 2.00 0.66 -5.67
CA GLY A 45 0.94 1.47 -5.08
C GLY A 45 1.11 2.95 -5.42
N SER A 46 0.18 3.81 -5.00
CA SER A 46 0.27 5.26 -5.19
C SER A 46 1.56 5.84 -4.59
N ASN A 47 1.97 5.37 -3.40
CA ASN A 47 3.23 5.78 -2.78
C ASN A 47 4.48 5.20 -3.48
N GLY A 48 4.34 4.17 -4.29
CA GLY A 48 5.36 3.65 -5.20
C GLY A 48 5.45 4.41 -6.53
N GLU A 49 4.74 5.54 -6.65
CA GLU A 49 4.75 6.43 -7.82
C GLU A 49 4.24 5.78 -9.11
N CYS A 50 3.47 4.69 -9.02
CA CYS A 50 2.99 3.90 -10.17
C CYS A 50 2.45 4.74 -11.33
N PRO A 51 1.60 5.78 -11.13
CA PRO A 51 1.03 6.55 -12.24
C PRO A 51 2.06 7.30 -13.09
N TYR A 52 3.28 7.47 -12.57
CA TYR A 52 4.37 8.22 -13.24
C TYR A 52 5.48 7.31 -13.79
N LEU A 53 5.30 6.00 -13.67
CA LEU A 53 6.25 5.00 -14.19
C LEU A 53 5.78 4.48 -15.55
N THR A 54 6.71 4.37 -16.49
CA THR A 54 6.43 3.62 -17.73
C THR A 54 6.25 2.13 -17.41
N HIS A 55 5.55 1.38 -18.24
CA HIS A 55 5.37 -0.07 -18.05
C HIS A 55 6.72 -0.82 -17.93
N GLY A 56 7.77 -0.34 -18.62
CA GLY A 56 9.12 -0.91 -18.48
C GLY A 56 9.69 -0.74 -17.08
N LEU A 57 9.52 0.44 -16.47
CA LEU A 57 9.95 0.70 -15.08
C LEU A 57 9.07 -0.06 -14.07
N GLN A 58 7.76 -0.13 -14.30
CA GLN A 58 6.85 -0.92 -13.45
C GLN A 58 7.28 -2.39 -13.42
N LYS A 59 7.54 -3.00 -14.58
CA LYS A 59 8.04 -4.38 -14.69
C LYS A 59 9.37 -4.56 -13.96
N ALA A 60 10.29 -3.59 -14.10
CA ALA A 60 11.57 -3.66 -13.40
C ALA A 60 11.45 -3.62 -11.86
N VAL A 61 10.44 -2.89 -11.31
CA VAL A 61 10.12 -2.92 -9.88
C VAL A 61 9.59 -4.29 -9.47
N ILE A 62 8.63 -4.84 -10.22
CA ILE A 62 8.06 -6.17 -9.94
C ILE A 62 9.17 -7.22 -9.89
N ASP A 63 9.99 -7.28 -10.95
CA ASP A 63 11.08 -8.25 -11.07
C ASP A 63 12.06 -8.15 -9.89
N ALA A 64 12.46 -6.92 -9.53
CA ALA A 64 13.43 -6.71 -8.46
C ALA A 64 12.92 -7.19 -7.10
N VAL A 65 11.65 -6.89 -6.77
CA VAL A 65 11.06 -7.22 -5.47
C VAL A 65 10.68 -8.69 -5.38
N VAL A 66 10.05 -9.26 -6.40
CA VAL A 66 9.67 -10.68 -6.40
C VAL A 66 10.90 -11.58 -6.33
N ALA A 67 11.94 -11.28 -7.13
CA ALA A 67 13.19 -12.03 -7.10
C ALA A 67 13.88 -11.99 -5.72
N GLU A 68 13.90 -10.85 -5.04
CA GLU A 68 14.51 -10.71 -3.73
C GLU A 68 13.65 -11.27 -2.61
N CYS A 69 12.33 -11.15 -2.71
CA CYS A 69 11.40 -11.66 -1.70
C CYS A 69 11.46 -13.20 -1.59
N GLN A 70 11.69 -13.90 -2.70
CA GLN A 70 11.82 -15.36 -2.77
C GLN A 70 10.66 -16.11 -2.09
N SER A 71 9.46 -15.62 -2.24
CA SER A 71 8.23 -16.16 -1.65
C SER A 71 8.26 -16.29 -0.11
N ARG A 72 9.11 -15.52 0.58
CA ARG A 72 9.16 -15.51 2.06
C ARG A 72 7.89 -14.91 2.65
N ILE A 73 7.34 -13.90 2.00
CA ILE A 73 6.06 -13.25 2.31
C ILE A 73 5.34 -12.89 1.00
N PRO A 74 4.01 -12.69 0.99
CA PRO A 74 3.27 -12.29 -0.19
C PRO A 74 3.72 -10.97 -0.78
N VAL A 75 3.83 -10.90 -2.11
CA VAL A 75 4.03 -9.68 -2.89
C VAL A 75 2.78 -9.38 -3.70
N ILE A 76 2.13 -8.24 -3.41
CA ILE A 76 0.96 -7.74 -4.13
C ILE A 76 1.41 -6.62 -5.06
N VAL A 77 0.95 -6.66 -6.31
CA VAL A 77 1.29 -5.66 -7.33
C VAL A 77 0.12 -4.69 -7.53
N GLY A 78 0.38 -3.39 -7.40
CA GLY A 78 -0.59 -2.35 -7.75
C GLY A 78 -0.84 -2.34 -9.25
N ILE A 79 -2.10 -2.53 -9.65
CA ILE A 79 -2.59 -2.42 -11.02
C ILE A 79 -3.43 -1.15 -11.10
N ASN A 80 -2.79 -0.07 -11.53
CA ASN A 80 -3.38 1.26 -11.53
C ASN A 80 -3.47 1.82 -12.95
N GLU A 81 -3.93 0.99 -13.88
CA GLU A 81 -4.00 1.32 -15.28
C GLU A 81 -5.30 2.08 -15.62
N ARG A 82 -5.27 2.84 -16.71
CA ARG A 82 -6.42 3.65 -17.15
C ARG A 82 -7.47 2.86 -17.89
N GLY A 83 -7.09 1.72 -18.45
CA GLY A 83 -7.96 0.89 -19.28
C GLY A 83 -7.89 -0.59 -18.89
N THR A 84 -8.98 -1.30 -19.13
CA THR A 84 -9.11 -2.72 -18.79
C THR A 84 -8.04 -3.58 -19.47
N GLU A 85 -7.72 -3.32 -20.73
CA GLU A 85 -6.75 -4.12 -21.48
C GLU A 85 -5.32 -3.96 -20.94
N ASP A 86 -4.92 -2.75 -20.56
CA ASP A 86 -3.62 -2.49 -19.95
C ASP A 86 -3.56 -3.10 -18.52
N ALA A 87 -4.66 -3.01 -17.77
CA ALA A 87 -4.77 -3.66 -16.46
C ALA A 87 -4.61 -5.18 -16.57
N ILE A 88 -5.27 -5.83 -17.52
CA ILE A 88 -5.13 -7.25 -17.80
C ILE A 88 -3.67 -7.59 -18.18
N ALA A 89 -3.06 -6.79 -19.05
CA ALA A 89 -1.67 -7.02 -19.48
C ALA A 89 -0.69 -6.93 -18.31
N MET A 90 -0.85 -5.94 -17.41
CA MET A 90 -0.01 -5.79 -16.23
C MET A 90 -0.26 -6.88 -15.19
N ALA A 91 -1.51 -7.27 -14.95
CA ALA A 91 -1.86 -8.36 -14.06
C ALA A 91 -1.29 -9.71 -14.54
N ARG A 92 -1.35 -9.99 -15.85
CA ARG A 92 -0.68 -11.17 -16.46
C ARG A 92 0.83 -11.15 -16.24
N TYR A 93 1.45 -9.99 -16.40
CA TYR A 93 2.87 -9.84 -16.14
C TYR A 93 3.18 -10.10 -14.66
N ALA A 94 2.47 -9.47 -13.73
CA ALA A 94 2.64 -9.66 -12.30
C ALA A 94 2.55 -11.15 -11.90
N ARG A 95 1.52 -11.86 -12.38
CA ARG A 95 1.37 -13.30 -12.18
C ARG A 95 2.56 -14.09 -12.75
N SER A 96 2.98 -13.79 -13.98
CA SER A 96 4.09 -14.51 -14.62
C SER A 96 5.45 -14.28 -13.93
N ALA A 97 5.62 -13.12 -13.29
CA ALA A 97 6.79 -12.78 -12.49
C ALA A 97 6.78 -13.44 -11.10
N GLY A 98 5.67 -14.03 -10.67
CA GLY A 98 5.52 -14.71 -9.39
C GLY A 98 4.92 -13.88 -8.26
N ALA A 99 4.17 -12.83 -8.58
CA ALA A 99 3.39 -12.10 -7.59
C ALA A 99 2.24 -12.95 -7.03
N ASP A 100 1.90 -12.75 -5.75
CA ASP A 100 0.89 -13.52 -5.02
C ASP A 100 -0.51 -12.90 -5.12
N GLY A 101 -0.61 -11.63 -5.52
CA GLY A 101 -1.86 -10.91 -5.67
C GLY A 101 -1.72 -9.59 -6.42
N ALA A 102 -2.85 -8.98 -6.71
CA ALA A 102 -2.94 -7.68 -7.36
C ALA A 102 -3.87 -6.74 -6.58
N LEU A 103 -3.46 -5.48 -6.41
CA LEU A 103 -4.26 -4.41 -5.84
C LEU A 103 -4.71 -3.50 -6.97
N ALA A 104 -5.97 -3.62 -7.40
CA ALA A 104 -6.47 -2.94 -8.59
C ALA A 104 -7.26 -1.67 -8.22
N ALA A 105 -6.90 -0.55 -8.84
CA ALA A 105 -7.63 0.72 -8.79
C ALA A 105 -7.94 1.22 -10.19
N LEU A 106 -9.09 1.85 -10.35
CA LEU A 106 -9.43 2.59 -11.55
C LEU A 106 -9.04 4.07 -11.40
N HIS A 107 -8.33 4.60 -12.38
CA HIS A 107 -8.07 6.02 -12.51
C HIS A 107 -8.98 6.62 -13.57
N LEU A 108 -10.03 7.30 -13.14
CA LEU A 108 -11.07 7.79 -14.03
C LEU A 108 -10.74 9.17 -14.57
N PHE A 109 -10.78 9.33 -15.90
CA PHE A 109 -10.85 10.64 -16.56
C PHE A 109 -12.31 11.06 -16.76
N TYR A 110 -13.18 10.09 -17.04
CA TYR A 110 -14.62 10.27 -17.11
C TYR A 110 -15.30 9.50 -15.99
N PRO A 111 -16.39 9.99 -15.42
CA PRO A 111 -17.17 9.24 -14.44
C PRO A 111 -17.72 7.95 -15.08
N LEU A 112 -17.65 6.85 -14.33
CA LEU A 112 -18.25 5.58 -14.71
C LEU A 112 -19.42 5.29 -13.77
N ASP A 113 -20.42 4.59 -14.28
CA ASP A 113 -21.46 4.00 -13.47
C ASP A 113 -20.99 2.69 -12.81
N GLU A 114 -21.76 2.19 -11.87
CA GLU A 114 -21.46 0.96 -11.13
C GLU A 114 -21.29 -0.25 -12.05
N ASP A 115 -22.13 -0.39 -13.08
CA ASP A 115 -22.09 -1.54 -13.98
C ASP A 115 -20.82 -1.54 -14.83
N ALA A 116 -20.33 -0.38 -15.28
CA ALA A 116 -19.07 -0.26 -15.99
C ALA A 116 -17.87 -0.61 -15.08
N VAL A 117 -17.92 -0.19 -13.82
CA VAL A 117 -16.89 -0.56 -12.82
C VAL A 117 -16.91 -2.06 -12.57
N PHE A 118 -18.07 -2.66 -12.31
CA PHE A 118 -18.22 -4.10 -12.11
C PHE A 118 -17.69 -4.90 -13.31
N ALA A 119 -18.11 -4.53 -14.54
CA ALA A 119 -17.64 -5.18 -15.76
C ALA A 119 -16.13 -5.10 -15.98
N HIS A 120 -15.49 -4.02 -15.50
CA HIS A 120 -14.02 -3.93 -15.52
C HIS A 120 -13.38 -5.00 -14.64
N TYR A 121 -13.82 -5.14 -13.38
CA TYR A 121 -13.28 -6.15 -12.44
C TYR A 121 -13.61 -7.57 -12.89
N GLU A 122 -14.82 -7.81 -13.39
CA GLU A 122 -15.21 -9.11 -13.93
C GLU A 122 -14.27 -9.55 -15.05
N LYS A 123 -14.05 -8.70 -16.08
CA LYS A 123 -13.13 -8.98 -17.19
C LYS A 123 -11.68 -9.17 -16.71
N LEU A 124 -11.24 -8.38 -15.73
CA LEU A 124 -9.90 -8.50 -15.18
C LEU A 124 -9.70 -9.86 -14.49
N CYS A 125 -10.66 -10.26 -13.67
CA CYS A 125 -10.64 -11.53 -12.93
C CYS A 125 -10.81 -12.76 -13.85
N GLU A 126 -11.63 -12.67 -14.88
CA GLU A 126 -11.76 -13.72 -15.89
C GLU A 126 -10.46 -13.91 -16.71
N ALA A 127 -9.77 -12.82 -17.00
CA ALA A 127 -8.58 -12.86 -17.85
C ALA A 127 -7.33 -13.36 -17.14
N VAL A 128 -7.26 -13.24 -15.78
CA VAL A 128 -6.04 -13.52 -15.01
C VAL A 128 -6.38 -14.21 -13.70
N ASP A 129 -5.92 -15.44 -13.56
CA ASP A 129 -6.07 -16.24 -12.34
C ASP A 129 -5.03 -15.84 -11.29
N ILE A 130 -5.25 -14.72 -10.61
CA ILE A 130 -4.49 -14.19 -9.47
C ILE A 130 -5.49 -13.59 -8.47
N PRO A 131 -5.26 -13.66 -7.15
CA PRO A 131 -6.10 -12.97 -6.18
C PRO A 131 -6.08 -11.45 -6.37
N PHE A 132 -7.25 -10.82 -6.47
CA PHE A 132 -7.39 -9.37 -6.58
C PHE A 132 -7.90 -8.77 -5.28
N LEU A 133 -7.36 -7.59 -4.93
CA LEU A 133 -7.94 -6.68 -3.94
C LEU A 133 -8.46 -5.44 -4.66
N TYR A 134 -9.68 -5.07 -4.34
CA TYR A 134 -10.24 -3.78 -4.76
C TYR A 134 -9.54 -2.64 -4.01
N TYR A 135 -9.13 -1.57 -4.70
CA TYR A 135 -8.51 -0.42 -4.08
C TYR A 135 -9.48 0.77 -4.06
N ASN A 136 -10.13 0.99 -2.91
CA ASN A 136 -10.97 2.16 -2.69
C ASN A 136 -10.12 3.37 -2.31
N PHE A 137 -9.97 4.30 -3.24
CA PHE A 137 -9.20 5.52 -3.05
C PHE A 137 -9.87 6.73 -3.72
N PRO A 138 -11.07 7.14 -3.25
CA PRO A 138 -11.89 8.15 -3.92
C PRO A 138 -11.19 9.50 -4.07
N GLY A 139 -10.30 9.88 -3.15
CA GLY A 139 -9.53 11.11 -3.25
C GLY A 139 -8.62 11.20 -4.50
N ASN A 140 -8.25 10.07 -5.09
CA ASN A 140 -7.39 10.02 -6.27
C ASN A 140 -8.04 9.35 -7.48
N SER A 141 -8.91 8.37 -7.24
CA SER A 141 -9.61 7.67 -8.33
C SER A 141 -10.81 8.44 -8.86
N HIS A 142 -11.34 9.39 -8.09
CA HIS A 142 -12.61 10.08 -8.34
C HIS A 142 -13.81 9.12 -8.44
N LEU A 143 -13.66 7.92 -7.92
CA LEU A 143 -14.69 6.90 -7.82
C LEU A 143 -15.00 6.66 -6.35
N LEU A 144 -16.23 6.93 -5.94
CA LEU A 144 -16.75 6.63 -4.62
C LEU A 144 -17.82 5.57 -4.77
N LEU A 145 -17.55 4.37 -4.27
CA LEU A 145 -18.53 3.29 -4.19
C LEU A 145 -19.00 3.12 -2.73
N THR A 146 -20.27 2.78 -2.56
CA THR A 146 -20.80 2.40 -1.25
C THR A 146 -20.28 1.02 -0.83
N PRO A 147 -20.35 0.66 0.47
CA PRO A 147 -20.00 -0.69 0.92
C PRO A 147 -20.73 -1.81 0.17
N GLU A 148 -22.02 -1.61 -0.16
CA GLU A 148 -22.83 -2.60 -0.90
C GLU A 148 -22.36 -2.74 -2.35
N GLN A 149 -21.94 -1.66 -2.99
CA GLN A 149 -21.37 -1.68 -4.34
C GLN A 149 -20.00 -2.37 -4.35
N ILE A 150 -19.18 -2.17 -3.30
CA ILE A 150 -17.92 -2.91 -3.13
C ILE A 150 -18.20 -4.39 -2.86
N ALA A 151 -19.22 -4.72 -2.07
CA ALA A 151 -19.63 -6.10 -1.82
C ALA A 151 -20.08 -6.81 -3.12
N ARG A 152 -20.73 -6.07 -4.05
CA ARG A 152 -21.01 -6.61 -5.39
C ARG A 152 -19.72 -6.98 -6.15
N ILE A 153 -18.67 -6.14 -6.09
CA ILE A 153 -17.36 -6.48 -6.68
C ILE A 153 -16.74 -7.68 -5.93
N ALA A 154 -16.88 -7.76 -4.62
CA ALA A 154 -16.42 -8.89 -3.80
C ALA A 154 -17.07 -10.23 -4.18
N SER A 155 -18.25 -10.22 -4.83
CA SER A 155 -18.90 -11.44 -5.32
C SER A 155 -18.18 -12.08 -6.52
N ILE A 156 -17.22 -11.40 -7.14
CA ILE A 156 -16.41 -11.95 -8.24
C ILE A 156 -15.37 -12.92 -7.63
N PRO A 157 -15.27 -14.17 -8.11
CA PRO A 157 -14.56 -15.26 -7.42
C PRO A 157 -13.10 -14.99 -7.05
N ASN A 158 -12.37 -14.19 -7.84
CA ASN A 158 -10.96 -13.89 -7.58
C ASN A 158 -10.75 -12.59 -6.78
N VAL A 159 -11.81 -11.87 -6.43
CA VAL A 159 -11.71 -10.69 -5.58
C VAL A 159 -11.77 -11.15 -4.12
N VAL A 160 -10.63 -11.11 -3.44
CA VAL A 160 -10.44 -11.70 -2.11
C VAL A 160 -10.34 -10.67 -0.98
N GLY A 161 -10.40 -9.39 -1.31
CA GLY A 161 -10.31 -8.32 -0.32
C GLY A 161 -10.40 -6.92 -0.91
N ALA A 162 -10.34 -5.94 -0.03
CA ALA A 162 -10.30 -4.53 -0.37
C ALA A 162 -9.31 -3.78 0.51
N LYS A 163 -8.71 -2.72 -0.05
CA LYS A 163 -8.00 -1.68 0.70
C LYS A 163 -8.89 -0.45 0.76
N GLU A 164 -9.29 -0.08 1.98
CA GLU A 164 -10.11 1.10 2.24
C GLU A 164 -9.24 2.27 2.68
N THR A 165 -9.35 3.41 1.99
CA THR A 165 -8.58 4.63 2.32
C THR A 165 -9.43 5.79 2.81
N ILE A 166 -10.73 5.62 2.93
CA ILE A 166 -11.61 6.55 3.62
C ILE A 166 -11.21 6.57 5.10
N PHE A 167 -11.21 7.75 5.70
CA PHE A 167 -10.74 7.91 7.09
C PHE A 167 -11.86 7.62 8.12
N ASP A 168 -12.99 7.14 7.68
CA ASP A 168 -14.16 6.85 8.51
C ASP A 168 -14.16 5.38 8.94
N VAL A 169 -14.16 5.15 10.25
CA VAL A 169 -14.19 3.80 10.83
C VAL A 169 -15.55 3.13 10.58
N ASP A 170 -16.63 3.91 10.52
CA ASP A 170 -17.97 3.38 10.25
C ASP A 170 -18.11 2.89 8.80
N GLU A 171 -17.41 3.50 7.84
CA GLU A 171 -17.31 2.98 6.46
C GLU A 171 -16.56 1.64 6.41
N VAL A 172 -15.47 1.50 7.19
CA VAL A 172 -14.75 0.22 7.30
C VAL A 172 -15.66 -0.86 7.91
N ARG A 173 -16.41 -0.51 8.97
CA ARG A 173 -17.40 -1.42 9.59
C ARG A 173 -18.47 -1.85 8.59
N ALA A 174 -19.07 -0.89 7.89
CA ALA A 174 -20.10 -1.17 6.90
C ALA A 174 -19.59 -2.10 5.78
N LEU A 175 -18.34 -1.92 5.33
CA LEU A 175 -17.74 -2.82 4.35
C LEU A 175 -17.46 -4.21 4.91
N VAL A 176 -17.00 -4.33 6.16
CA VAL A 176 -16.85 -5.64 6.83
C VAL A 176 -18.18 -6.35 6.95
N ASP A 177 -19.23 -5.62 7.38
CA ASP A 177 -20.58 -6.19 7.57
C ASP A 177 -21.26 -6.58 6.23
N ALA A 178 -20.87 -5.94 5.12
CA ALA A 178 -21.41 -6.20 3.78
C ALA A 178 -20.71 -7.32 3.02
N THR A 179 -19.57 -7.83 3.52
CA THR A 179 -18.74 -8.83 2.83
C THR A 179 -18.62 -10.12 3.64
N ASP A 180 -18.22 -11.22 2.98
CA ASP A 180 -18.08 -12.53 3.62
C ASP A 180 -16.90 -12.54 4.64
N ASP A 181 -16.97 -13.45 5.63
CA ASP A 181 -15.98 -13.58 6.71
C ASP A 181 -14.54 -13.82 6.21
N ASP A 182 -14.35 -14.40 5.02
CA ASP A 182 -13.04 -14.64 4.43
C ASP A 182 -12.58 -13.52 3.48
N PHE A 183 -13.41 -12.50 3.26
CA PHE A 183 -12.99 -11.30 2.54
C PHE A 183 -12.06 -10.42 3.40
N SER A 184 -10.94 -10.01 2.83
CA SER A 184 -9.88 -9.27 3.54
C SER A 184 -10.11 -7.76 3.43
N VAL A 185 -10.68 -7.12 4.45
CA VAL A 185 -10.80 -5.65 4.51
C VAL A 185 -9.58 -5.06 5.20
N PHE A 186 -8.76 -4.30 4.47
CA PHE A 186 -7.59 -3.60 5.00
C PHE A 186 -7.85 -2.10 5.14
N THR A 187 -7.40 -1.50 6.24
CA THR A 187 -7.26 -0.03 6.24
C THR A 187 -6.07 0.41 5.39
N GLY A 188 -6.21 1.54 4.72
CA GLY A 188 -5.11 2.18 3.99
C GLY A 188 -4.14 2.98 4.89
N ARG A 189 -4.34 2.99 6.20
CA ARG A 189 -3.63 3.88 7.14
C ARG A 189 -3.30 3.17 8.45
N CYS A 190 -2.03 3.15 8.84
CA CYS A 190 -1.65 2.71 10.18
C CYS A 190 -2.11 3.68 11.29
N LEU A 191 -2.49 4.92 10.93
CA LEU A 191 -2.94 5.93 11.89
C LEU A 191 -4.26 5.58 12.60
N ASN A 192 -5.09 4.76 12.01
CA ASN A 192 -6.35 4.30 12.61
C ASN A 192 -6.44 2.78 12.73
N LEU A 193 -5.28 2.09 12.77
CA LEU A 193 -5.25 0.63 12.78
C LEU A 193 -6.01 0.04 13.98
N THR A 194 -5.83 0.61 15.17
CA THR A 194 -6.55 0.17 16.37
C THR A 194 -8.06 0.21 16.16
N GLN A 195 -8.60 1.36 15.76
CA GLN A 195 -10.03 1.55 15.58
C GLN A 195 -10.61 0.67 14.45
N THR A 196 -9.87 0.51 13.35
CA THR A 196 -10.35 -0.28 12.22
C THR A 196 -10.29 -1.78 12.49
N MET A 197 -9.29 -2.28 13.24
CA MET A 197 -9.27 -3.67 13.68
C MET A 197 -10.37 -3.99 14.69
N GLU A 198 -10.76 -3.06 15.55
CA GLU A 198 -11.90 -3.22 16.47
C GLU A 198 -13.24 -3.39 15.74
N VAL A 199 -13.33 -2.96 14.49
CA VAL A 199 -14.54 -3.13 13.66
C VAL A 199 -14.37 -4.22 12.59
N GLY A 200 -13.31 -5.04 12.65
CA GLY A 200 -13.16 -6.24 11.83
C GLY A 200 -12.18 -6.12 10.66
N ALA A 201 -11.48 -5.00 10.48
CA ALA A 201 -10.40 -4.93 9.51
C ALA A 201 -9.32 -5.98 9.84
N CYS A 202 -8.73 -6.58 8.80
CA CYS A 202 -7.75 -7.66 8.94
C CYS A 202 -6.29 -7.17 8.98
N GLY A 203 -6.06 -5.87 9.00
CA GLY A 203 -4.72 -5.27 9.00
C GLY A 203 -4.65 -3.97 8.20
N ALA A 204 -3.45 -3.59 7.78
CA ALA A 204 -3.23 -2.37 7.01
C ALA A 204 -2.37 -2.58 5.76
N ILE A 205 -2.73 -1.87 4.69
CA ILE A 205 -1.89 -1.69 3.49
C ILE A 205 -1.48 -0.22 3.44
N CYS A 206 -0.32 0.14 4.01
CA CYS A 206 0.07 1.54 4.17
C CYS A 206 1.60 1.77 4.04
N PRO A 207 2.06 3.01 3.83
CA PRO A 207 3.48 3.29 3.58
C PRO A 207 4.33 3.50 4.84
N LEU A 208 3.76 3.84 6.00
CA LEU A 208 4.52 4.15 7.22
C LEU A 208 5.42 3.01 7.72
N PRO A 209 5.11 1.72 7.47
CA PRO A 209 6.04 0.65 7.84
C PRO A 209 7.38 0.67 7.11
N ASN A 210 7.57 1.47 6.03
CA ASN A 210 8.91 1.74 5.49
C ASN A 210 9.83 2.44 6.52
N VAL A 211 9.23 3.19 7.47
CA VAL A 211 9.95 3.95 8.51
C VAL A 211 10.04 3.17 9.81
N MET A 212 8.96 2.49 10.20
CA MET A 212 8.83 1.79 11.48
C MET A 212 8.23 0.38 11.32
N PRO A 213 8.86 -0.53 10.55
CA PRO A 213 8.26 -1.84 10.26
C PRO A 213 8.03 -2.69 11.51
N HIS A 214 9.01 -2.79 12.41
CA HIS A 214 8.88 -3.57 13.66
C HIS A 214 7.74 -3.06 14.55
N LYS A 215 7.59 -1.74 14.68
CA LYS A 215 6.49 -1.16 15.48
C LYS A 215 5.12 -1.43 14.83
N ALA A 216 5.05 -1.44 13.49
CA ALA A 216 3.82 -1.78 12.78
C ALA A 216 3.39 -3.24 12.98
N VAL A 217 4.35 -4.16 12.91
CA VAL A 217 4.13 -5.58 13.17
C VAL A 217 3.68 -5.79 14.61
N LEU A 218 4.42 -5.25 15.58
CA LEU A 218 4.10 -5.39 17.01
C LEU A 218 2.74 -4.78 17.35
N LEU A 219 2.37 -3.63 16.75
CA LEU A 219 1.05 -3.04 16.92
C LEU A 219 -0.06 -4.00 16.44
N TYR A 220 0.09 -4.53 15.23
CA TYR A 220 -0.88 -5.48 14.66
C TYR A 220 -1.02 -6.75 15.52
N GLU A 221 0.10 -7.36 15.91
CA GLU A 221 0.12 -8.57 16.73
C GLU A 221 -0.54 -8.32 18.09
N SER A 222 -0.16 -7.22 18.77
CA SER A 222 -0.75 -6.83 20.06
C SER A 222 -2.27 -6.61 19.97
N LEU A 223 -2.75 -5.99 18.89
CA LEU A 223 -4.18 -5.81 18.64
C LEU A 223 -4.88 -7.15 18.39
N SER A 224 -4.26 -8.04 17.62
CA SER A 224 -4.78 -9.38 17.31
C SER A 224 -4.89 -10.26 18.55
N GLU A 225 -4.00 -10.08 19.52
CA GLU A 225 -3.99 -10.76 20.83
C GLU A 225 -4.89 -10.06 21.87
N GLY A 226 -5.46 -8.89 21.54
CA GLY A 226 -6.27 -8.09 22.48
C GLY A 226 -5.43 -7.35 23.53
N ASN A 227 -4.11 -7.24 23.36
CA ASN A 227 -3.19 -6.60 24.29
C ASN A 227 -3.14 -5.08 24.07
N ARG A 228 -4.14 -4.38 24.61
CA ARG A 228 -4.27 -2.93 24.47
C ARG A 228 -3.18 -2.13 25.18
N GLU A 229 -2.58 -2.67 26.25
CA GLU A 229 -1.52 -1.99 27.01
C GLU A 229 -0.26 -1.80 26.16
N ILE A 230 0.09 -2.81 25.33
CA ILE A 230 1.20 -2.73 24.39
C ILE A 230 0.80 -1.95 23.13
N ALA A 231 -0.42 -2.14 22.63
CA ALA A 231 -0.88 -1.50 21.40
C ALA A 231 -1.00 0.03 21.52
N ALA A 232 -1.47 0.56 22.66
CA ALA A 232 -1.74 1.99 22.80
C ALA A 232 -0.51 2.89 22.59
N PRO A 233 0.66 2.66 23.23
CA PRO A 233 1.86 3.46 22.98
C PRO A 233 2.37 3.31 21.53
N LEU A 234 2.28 2.11 20.93
CA LEU A 234 2.67 1.90 19.54
C LEU A 234 1.78 2.69 18.57
N GLN A 235 0.46 2.73 18.83
CA GLN A 235 -0.45 3.55 18.02
C GLN A 235 -0.13 5.05 18.15
N ALA A 236 0.28 5.52 19.35
CA ALA A 236 0.72 6.90 19.56
C ALA A 236 1.98 7.24 18.76
N ASP A 237 2.93 6.31 18.64
CA ASP A 237 4.11 6.49 17.79
C ASP A 237 3.72 6.74 16.33
N PHE A 238 2.70 6.02 15.80
CA PHE A 238 2.19 6.26 14.43
C PHE A 238 1.54 7.64 14.29
N TYR A 239 0.88 8.17 15.31
CA TYR A 239 0.39 9.54 15.28
C TYR A 239 1.54 10.55 15.21
N THR A 240 2.64 10.30 15.89
CA THR A 240 3.83 11.17 15.86
C THR A 240 4.48 11.24 14.48
N VAL A 241 4.57 10.12 13.76
CA VAL A 241 5.11 10.09 12.39
C VAL A 241 4.05 10.37 11.31
N GLY A 242 2.79 10.49 11.69
CA GLY A 242 1.67 10.81 10.79
C GLY A 242 1.92 12.01 9.86
N PRO A 243 2.59 13.10 10.32
CA PRO A 243 2.93 14.24 9.47
C PRO A 243 3.78 13.91 8.23
N LEU A 244 4.48 12.76 8.19
CA LEU A 244 5.20 12.31 6.99
C LEU A 244 4.26 11.98 5.81
N ILE A 245 2.98 11.77 6.07
CA ILE A 245 2.00 11.45 5.01
C ILE A 245 0.80 12.40 5.00
N ALA A 246 0.45 12.99 6.13
CA ALA A 246 -0.73 13.83 6.24
C ALA A 246 -0.47 15.23 5.67
N GLY A 247 -1.36 15.69 4.78
CA GLY A 247 -1.31 17.06 4.24
C GLY A 247 -0.16 17.35 3.28
N SER A 248 0.62 16.33 2.89
CA SER A 248 1.68 16.50 1.90
C SER A 248 1.20 16.07 0.50
N PRO A 249 1.43 16.88 -0.53
CA PRO A 249 1.19 16.48 -1.91
C PRO A 249 2.21 15.40 -2.38
N THR A 250 3.31 15.22 -1.66
CA THR A 250 4.39 14.27 -1.97
C THR A 250 4.78 13.41 -0.77
N PRO A 251 3.85 12.63 -0.19
CA PRO A 251 4.15 11.81 0.99
C PRO A 251 5.28 10.80 0.73
N HIS A 252 5.38 10.26 -0.49
CA HIS A 252 6.44 9.35 -0.90
C HIS A 252 7.84 9.97 -0.83
N ALA A 253 8.02 11.26 -1.19
CA ALA A 253 9.29 11.93 -1.06
C ALA A 253 9.70 12.12 0.42
N LEU A 254 8.74 12.46 1.30
CA LEU A 254 8.98 12.57 2.74
C LEU A 254 9.37 11.23 3.37
N ILE A 255 8.72 10.14 2.95
CA ILE A 255 9.06 8.80 3.44
C ILE A 255 10.43 8.35 2.95
N LYS A 256 10.79 8.59 1.66
CA LYS A 256 12.14 8.33 1.16
C LYS A 256 13.20 9.10 1.96
N GLU A 257 12.93 10.38 2.25
CA GLU A 257 13.83 11.20 3.07
C GLU A 257 13.94 10.67 4.49
N ALA A 258 12.84 10.25 5.11
CA ALA A 258 12.86 9.62 6.41
C ALA A 258 13.72 8.33 6.40
N MET A 259 13.53 7.47 5.41
CA MET A 259 14.37 6.27 5.23
C MET A 259 15.85 6.63 5.07
N ARG A 260 16.18 7.65 4.25
CA ARG A 260 17.55 8.11 4.06
C ARG A 260 18.17 8.61 5.38
N GLN A 261 17.45 9.41 6.17
CA GLN A 261 17.91 9.89 7.46
C GLN A 261 18.09 8.75 8.49
N LEU A 262 17.31 7.68 8.37
CA LEU A 262 17.46 6.45 9.15
C LEU A 262 18.60 5.55 8.65
N GLY A 263 19.38 5.99 7.67
CA GLY A 263 20.58 5.28 7.21
C GLY A 263 20.36 4.32 6.03
N HIS A 264 19.17 4.33 5.42
CA HIS A 264 18.97 3.54 4.19
C HIS A 264 19.61 4.25 2.99
N ASP A 265 20.29 3.46 2.15
CA ASP A 265 20.86 3.95 0.88
C ASP A 265 19.74 4.02 -0.18
N ILE A 266 19.00 5.11 -0.14
CA ILE A 266 17.91 5.41 -1.08
C ILE A 266 17.99 6.86 -1.55
N ARG A 267 17.83 7.07 -2.84
CA ARG A 267 17.67 8.42 -3.41
C ARG A 267 16.25 8.92 -3.14
N VAL A 268 16.16 10.21 -2.78
CA VAL A 268 14.89 10.83 -2.36
C VAL A 268 14.09 11.41 -3.52
N GLU A 269 14.68 11.49 -4.71
CA GLU A 269 14.04 12.03 -5.90
C GLU A 269 12.76 11.27 -6.24
N VAL A 270 11.80 11.99 -6.77
CA VAL A 270 10.52 11.46 -7.25
C VAL A 270 10.35 11.76 -8.74
N LYS A 271 9.51 10.97 -9.41
CA LYS A 271 9.26 11.16 -10.84
C LYS A 271 8.50 12.44 -11.13
N SER A 272 8.96 13.17 -12.16
CA SER A 272 8.20 14.28 -12.72
C SER A 272 6.81 13.81 -13.19
N PRO A 273 5.74 14.60 -12.98
CA PRO A 273 5.71 15.99 -12.51
C PRO A 273 5.63 16.18 -10.99
N LEU A 274 5.91 15.15 -10.18
CA LEU A 274 5.87 15.29 -8.73
C LEU A 274 6.92 16.31 -8.25
N PRO A 275 6.56 17.21 -7.30
CA PRO A 275 7.49 18.17 -6.75
C PRO A 275 8.56 17.48 -5.90
N GLN A 276 9.80 17.93 -6.05
CA GLN A 276 10.91 17.51 -5.19
C GLN A 276 10.82 18.16 -3.82
N LEU A 277 11.51 17.58 -2.83
CA LEU A 277 11.54 18.13 -1.47
C LEU A 277 12.22 19.51 -1.40
N THR A 278 11.64 20.40 -0.61
CA THR A 278 12.26 21.64 -0.19
C THR A 278 13.14 21.43 1.06
N PRO A 279 14.11 22.32 1.34
CA PRO A 279 14.89 22.25 2.57
C PRO A 279 14.04 22.28 3.85
N GLN A 280 12.91 22.99 3.85
CA GLN A 280 11.98 23.02 4.98
C GLN A 280 11.32 21.65 5.21
N GLN A 281 10.96 20.94 4.13
CA GLN A 281 10.41 19.59 4.24
C GLN A 281 11.46 18.59 4.74
N VAL A 282 12.72 18.71 4.33
CA VAL A 282 13.83 17.89 4.86
C VAL A 282 13.99 18.10 6.36
N SER A 283 13.98 19.38 6.84
CA SER A 283 14.01 19.68 8.28
C SER A 283 12.77 19.19 9.02
N HIS A 284 11.59 19.27 8.38
CA HIS A 284 10.35 18.72 8.95
C HIS A 284 10.43 17.21 9.16
N VAL A 285 10.99 16.47 8.20
CA VAL A 285 11.23 15.02 8.34
C VAL A 285 12.14 14.75 9.52
N HIS A 286 13.28 15.46 9.62
CA HIS A 286 14.23 15.31 10.73
C HIS A 286 13.54 15.51 12.09
N ASN A 287 12.86 16.64 12.27
CA ASN A 287 12.17 16.95 13.50
C ASN A 287 11.08 15.90 13.86
N THR A 288 10.41 15.37 12.85
CA THR A 288 9.40 14.32 13.05
C THR A 288 10.05 13.02 13.54
N LEU A 289 11.20 12.63 12.98
CA LEU A 289 11.93 11.42 13.40
C LEU A 289 12.51 11.57 14.80
N VAL A 290 13.05 12.74 15.14
CA VAL A 290 13.54 13.04 16.52
C VAL A 290 12.36 12.99 17.51
N ALA A 291 11.23 13.62 17.20
CA ALA A 291 10.04 13.59 18.05
C ALA A 291 9.49 12.17 18.28
N ALA A 292 9.69 11.27 17.31
CA ALA A 292 9.32 9.86 17.41
C ALA A 292 10.37 8.98 18.09
N GLY A 293 11.52 9.56 18.52
CA GLY A 293 12.65 8.82 19.11
C GLY A 293 13.31 7.84 18.14
N LEU A 294 13.28 8.16 16.84
CA LEU A 294 13.91 7.36 15.78
C LEU A 294 15.28 7.90 15.36
N LEU A 295 15.57 9.15 15.72
CA LEU A 295 16.86 9.81 15.57
C LEU A 295 17.21 10.55 16.86
N ASP A 296 18.51 10.72 17.11
CA ASP A 296 19.03 11.63 18.13
C ASP A 296 19.03 13.07 17.58
N ASP A 297 19.02 14.09 18.50
CA ASP A 297 19.10 15.52 18.16
C ASP A 297 20.41 15.88 17.41
#